data_5b8c68bb55892abdab2cbd31d29ca51d
#
_entry.id   5b8c68bb55892abdab2cbd31d29ca51d
#
_cell.length_a   1.000
_cell.length_b   1.000
_cell.length_c   1.000
_cell.angle_alpha   90.00
_cell.angle_beta   90.00
_cell.angle_gamma   90.00
#
_symmetry.space_group_name_H-M   'P 1'
#
loop_
_entity.id
_entity.type
_entity.pdbx_description
1 polymer ?
#
loop_
_entity_poly.entity_id
_entity_poly.type
_entity_poly.pdbx_seq_one_letter_code
_entity_poly.pdbx_strand_id
1 'polypeptide(L)'
;TQQAVFKNCSYGPYRRILKRIITEEGFHMRMGEERMLLIAEGTEVQRALFQASLDDWWWPALQLFGPDSQPDDVLLRWHIKSERNEVLRTRWVQKFAPLLISYGFTVPDPDLVHDPEAGTWTSGPIDWEPLRRTLAMGGPDSARRIANAAANWADTGWVREAMDHAPERTPGPAGAAV
;
A
#
# COMPACT_ATOMS: atom_id res chain seq x y z
N THR A 1 6.32 3.45 -4.14
CA THR A 1 6.94 2.69 -5.26
C THR A 1 5.91 2.33 -6.31
N GLN A 2 4.78 1.72 -5.96
CA GLN A 2 3.73 1.30 -6.90
C GLN A 2 3.12 2.48 -7.66
N GLN A 3 2.80 3.59 -7.00
CA GLN A 3 2.21 4.78 -7.63
C GLN A 3 3.14 5.43 -8.66
N ALA A 4 4.46 5.27 -8.52
CA ALA A 4 5.42 5.87 -9.44
C ALA A 4 5.26 5.40 -10.89
N VAL A 5 4.78 4.16 -11.11
CA VAL A 5 4.57 3.61 -12.45
C VAL A 5 3.38 4.23 -13.18
N PHE A 6 2.50 4.90 -12.46
CA PHE A 6 1.36 5.62 -13.02
C PHE A 6 1.65 7.12 -13.25
N LYS A 7 2.87 7.59 -12.94
CA LYS A 7 3.26 9.00 -13.07
C LYS A 7 2.97 9.57 -14.46
N ASN A 8 3.18 8.76 -15.49
CA ASN A 8 2.97 9.13 -16.89
C ASN A 8 1.70 8.48 -17.47
N CYS A 9 0.73 8.12 -16.61
CA CYS A 9 -0.52 7.52 -17.02
C CYS A 9 -1.18 8.31 -18.16
N SER A 10 -1.66 7.61 -19.18
CA SER A 10 -2.38 8.20 -20.33
C SER A 10 -3.70 8.85 -19.92
N TYR A 11 -4.33 8.38 -18.83
CA TYR A 11 -5.56 8.99 -18.31
C TYR A 11 -5.25 10.28 -17.52
N GLY A 12 -5.49 11.41 -18.14
CA GLY A 12 -5.11 12.74 -17.65
C GLY A 12 -5.59 13.11 -16.24
N PRO A 13 -6.87 12.88 -15.86
CA PRO A 13 -7.35 13.18 -14.52
C PRO A 13 -6.55 12.44 -13.44
N TYR A 14 -6.29 11.16 -13.62
CA TYR A 14 -5.53 10.33 -12.69
C TYR A 14 -4.07 10.79 -12.60
N ARG A 15 -3.42 11.06 -13.75
CA ARG A 15 -2.05 11.59 -13.79
C ARG A 15 -1.89 12.88 -13.00
N ARG A 16 -2.89 13.77 -13.02
CA ARG A 16 -2.84 15.05 -12.27
C ARG A 16 -2.85 14.81 -10.75
N ILE A 17 -3.73 13.93 -10.29
CA ILE A 17 -3.83 13.56 -8.86
C ILE A 17 -2.55 12.86 -8.39
N LEU A 18 -2.00 11.96 -9.20
CA LEU A 18 -0.80 11.20 -8.86
C LEU A 18 0.43 12.06 -8.61
N LYS A 19 0.56 13.22 -9.22
CA LYS A 19 1.68 14.13 -8.93
C LYS A 19 1.73 14.50 -7.46
N ARG A 20 0.60 14.78 -6.85
CA ARG A 20 0.49 15.07 -5.42
C ARG A 20 0.73 13.82 -4.57
N ILE A 21 0.05 12.74 -4.89
CA ILE A 21 0.18 11.47 -4.16
C ILE A 21 1.63 10.99 -4.14
N ILE A 22 2.35 11.02 -5.27
CA ILE A 22 3.76 10.59 -5.34
C ILE A 22 4.67 11.44 -4.45
N THR A 23 4.38 12.73 -4.31
CA THR A 23 5.13 13.61 -3.40
C THR A 23 4.90 13.22 -1.94
N GLU A 24 3.64 12.98 -1.56
CA GLU A 24 3.25 12.51 -0.23
C GLU A 24 3.85 11.13 0.08
N GLU A 25 3.83 10.20 -0.87
CA GLU A 25 4.45 8.87 -0.74
C GLU A 25 5.97 8.93 -0.56
N GLY A 26 6.64 9.90 -1.17
CA GLY A 26 8.06 10.15 -0.94
C GLY A 26 8.37 10.51 0.52
N PHE A 27 7.49 11.27 1.16
CA PHE A 27 7.57 11.58 2.59
C PHE A 27 7.32 10.33 3.46
N HIS A 28 6.26 9.56 3.15
CA HIS A 28 5.95 8.33 3.88
C HIS A 28 7.08 7.31 3.81
N MET A 29 7.71 7.16 2.64
CA MET A 29 8.85 6.25 2.47
C MET A 29 10.03 6.66 3.34
N ARG A 30 10.38 7.95 3.36
CA ARG A 30 11.48 8.46 4.19
C ARG A 30 11.19 8.24 5.67
N MET A 31 9.98 8.59 6.11
CA MET A 31 9.56 8.37 7.49
C MET A 31 9.59 6.87 7.87
N GLY A 32 9.21 5.99 6.96
CA GLY A 32 9.30 4.54 7.17
C GLY A 32 10.74 4.06 7.32
N GLU A 33 11.66 4.53 6.48
CA GLU A 33 13.09 4.20 6.54
C GLU A 33 13.73 4.72 7.85
N GLU A 34 13.43 5.94 8.25
CA GLU A 34 13.89 6.53 9.51
C GLU A 34 13.38 5.75 10.74
N ARG A 35 12.10 5.35 10.72
CA ARG A 35 11.51 4.54 11.79
C ARG A 35 12.11 3.15 11.87
N MET A 36 12.35 2.54 10.73
CA MET A 36 13.00 1.22 10.67
C MET A 36 14.41 1.28 11.26
N LEU A 37 15.18 2.33 10.96
CA LEU A 37 16.51 2.55 11.54
C LEU A 37 16.43 2.72 13.07
N LEU A 38 15.52 3.56 13.56
CA LEU A 38 15.32 3.77 15.00
C LEU A 38 14.97 2.46 15.74
N ILE A 39 14.17 1.61 15.13
CA ILE A 39 13.82 0.31 15.71
C ILE A 39 15.01 -0.66 15.66
N ALA A 40 15.79 -0.61 14.58
CA ALA A 40 16.99 -1.44 14.44
C ALA A 40 18.04 -1.14 15.52
N GLU A 41 18.13 0.12 15.94
CA GLU A 41 19.00 0.59 17.04
C GLU A 41 18.29 0.52 18.42
N GLY A 42 17.03 0.12 18.44
CA GLY A 42 16.21 0.08 19.64
C GLY A 42 16.45 -1.14 20.54
N THR A 43 15.56 -1.31 21.52
CA THR A 43 15.60 -2.42 22.47
C THR A 43 15.27 -3.76 21.79
N GLU A 44 15.67 -4.86 22.41
CA GLU A 44 15.32 -6.22 21.93
C GLU A 44 13.79 -6.39 21.77
N VAL A 45 13.01 -5.82 22.68
CA VAL A 45 11.54 -5.86 22.60
C VAL A 45 11.02 -5.15 21.35
N GLN A 46 11.54 -3.97 21.04
CA GLN A 46 11.16 -3.21 19.85
C GLN A 46 11.56 -3.96 18.57
N ARG A 47 12.76 -4.53 18.54
CA ARG A 47 13.23 -5.34 17.42
C ARG A 47 12.36 -6.59 17.22
N ALA A 48 12.01 -7.30 18.30
CA ALA A 48 11.15 -8.49 18.24
C ALA A 48 9.74 -8.15 17.73
N LEU A 49 9.14 -7.03 18.17
CA LEU A 49 7.85 -6.58 17.67
C LEU A 49 7.89 -6.21 16.19
N PHE A 50 8.98 -5.59 15.73
CA PHE A 50 9.14 -5.29 14.31
C PHE A 50 9.32 -6.57 13.49
N GLN A 51 10.14 -7.53 13.98
CA GLN A 51 10.30 -8.82 13.30
C GLN A 51 8.95 -9.55 13.17
N ALA A 52 8.15 -9.61 14.24
CA ALA A 52 6.81 -10.20 14.17
C ALA A 52 5.92 -9.50 13.12
N SER A 53 5.97 -8.16 13.06
CA SER A 53 5.26 -7.40 12.03
C SER A 53 5.80 -7.68 10.62
N LEU A 54 7.10 -7.87 10.49
CA LEU A 54 7.71 -8.22 9.20
C LEU A 54 7.28 -9.62 8.74
N ASP A 55 7.21 -10.57 9.65
CA ASP A 55 6.73 -11.94 9.40
C ASP A 55 5.27 -11.94 8.90
N ASP A 56 4.43 -11.07 9.47
CA ASP A 56 3.02 -10.95 9.08
C ASP A 56 2.82 -10.21 7.76
N TRP A 57 3.67 -9.22 7.43
CA TRP A 57 3.39 -8.26 6.35
C TRP A 57 4.27 -8.39 5.12
N TRP A 58 5.32 -9.19 5.12
CA TRP A 58 6.21 -9.37 3.97
C TRP A 58 5.44 -9.87 2.74
N TRP A 59 4.75 -10.98 2.87
CA TRP A 59 4.00 -11.57 1.77
C TRP A 59 2.81 -10.71 1.32
N PRO A 60 1.98 -10.17 2.22
CA PRO A 60 0.96 -9.19 1.84
C PRO A 60 1.51 -7.98 1.08
N ALA A 61 2.68 -7.48 1.45
CA ALA A 61 3.31 -6.36 0.73
C ALA A 61 3.69 -6.73 -0.71
N LEU A 62 4.21 -7.93 -0.94
CA LEU A 62 4.49 -8.43 -2.28
C LEU A 62 3.22 -8.69 -3.09
N GLN A 63 2.18 -9.19 -2.45
CA GLN A 63 0.88 -9.44 -3.08
C GLN A 63 0.19 -8.16 -3.57
N LEU A 64 0.45 -6.99 -2.96
CA LEU A 64 -0.11 -5.70 -3.40
C LEU A 64 0.30 -5.32 -4.83
N PHE A 65 1.42 -5.83 -5.35
CA PHE A 65 1.80 -5.59 -6.74
C PHE A 65 0.95 -6.39 -7.74
N GLY A 66 0.26 -7.40 -7.27
CA GLY A 66 -0.53 -8.32 -8.12
C GLY A 66 0.30 -9.43 -8.76
N PRO A 67 -0.35 -10.44 -9.34
CA PRO A 67 0.32 -11.51 -10.08
C PRO A 67 1.05 -10.97 -11.31
N ASP A 68 1.86 -11.81 -11.94
CA ASP A 68 2.62 -11.44 -13.14
C ASP A 68 1.70 -10.88 -14.22
N SER A 69 2.16 -9.81 -14.85
CA SER A 69 1.40 -9.17 -15.91
C SER A 69 1.27 -10.11 -17.12
N GLN A 70 0.06 -10.24 -17.63
CA GLN A 70 -0.17 -11.00 -18.84
C GLN A 70 0.52 -10.33 -20.05
N PRO A 71 0.87 -11.11 -21.09
CA PRO A 71 1.53 -10.55 -22.28
C PRO A 71 0.76 -9.41 -22.95
N ASP A 72 -0.58 -9.47 -22.90
CA ASP A 72 -1.52 -8.51 -23.47
C ASP A 72 -2.14 -7.57 -22.43
N ASP A 73 -1.45 -7.34 -21.31
CA ASP A 73 -1.91 -6.46 -20.21
C ASP A 73 -2.41 -5.11 -20.76
N VAL A 74 -3.70 -4.92 -20.67
CA VAL A 74 -4.43 -3.72 -21.16
C VAL A 74 -3.88 -2.44 -20.55
N LEU A 75 -3.46 -2.46 -19.28
CA LEU A 75 -2.94 -1.29 -18.58
C LEU A 75 -1.58 -0.84 -19.16
N LEU A 76 -0.75 -1.79 -19.57
CA LEU A 76 0.52 -1.51 -20.26
C LEU A 76 0.26 -1.03 -21.68
N ARG A 77 -0.61 -1.71 -22.43
CA ARG A 77 -0.95 -1.37 -23.81
C ARG A 77 -1.53 0.04 -23.93
N TRP A 78 -2.32 0.46 -22.97
CA TRP A 78 -2.92 1.80 -22.95
C TRP A 78 -2.06 2.83 -22.22
N HIS A 79 -0.85 2.49 -21.84
CA HIS A 79 0.04 3.37 -21.08
C HIS A 79 -0.59 3.91 -19.78
N ILE A 80 -1.47 3.13 -19.16
CA ILE A 80 -2.01 3.44 -17.83
C ILE A 80 -0.91 3.26 -16.79
N LYS A 81 -0.19 2.13 -16.86
CA LYS A 81 1.05 1.89 -16.09
C LYS A 81 2.25 1.71 -17.04
N SER A 82 3.44 1.99 -16.55
CA SER A 82 4.67 1.96 -17.35
C SER A 82 5.45 0.65 -17.21
N GLU A 83 5.14 -0.19 -16.22
CA GLU A 83 5.92 -1.38 -15.91
C GLU A 83 5.06 -2.56 -15.50
N ARG A 84 5.62 -3.76 -15.68
CA ARG A 84 4.98 -5.03 -15.32
C ARG A 84 5.03 -5.25 -13.81
N ASN A 85 4.05 -6.00 -13.27
CA ASN A 85 3.92 -6.25 -11.84
C ASN A 85 5.15 -6.99 -11.27
N GLU A 86 5.64 -8.00 -11.96
CA GLU A 86 6.82 -8.77 -11.56
C GLU A 86 8.08 -7.90 -11.49
N VAL A 87 8.25 -6.94 -12.39
CA VAL A 87 9.37 -5.98 -12.36
C VAL A 87 9.30 -5.10 -11.13
N LEU A 88 8.10 -4.67 -10.75
CA LEU A 88 7.90 -3.84 -9.57
C LEU A 88 8.18 -4.61 -8.27
N ARG A 89 7.73 -5.86 -8.19
CA ARG A 89 8.01 -6.73 -7.05
C ARG A 89 9.51 -6.97 -6.89
N THR A 90 10.18 -7.35 -7.98
CA THR A 90 11.63 -7.57 -7.97
C THR A 90 12.36 -6.32 -7.49
N ARG A 91 12.02 -5.14 -8.02
CA ARG A 91 12.61 -3.86 -7.58
C ARG A 91 12.38 -3.58 -6.10
N TRP A 92 11.20 -3.93 -5.59
CA TRP A 92 10.88 -3.77 -4.17
C TRP A 92 11.73 -4.71 -3.30
N VAL A 93 11.85 -5.98 -3.68
CA VAL A 93 12.70 -6.97 -2.99
C VAL A 93 14.16 -6.54 -3.02
N GLN A 94 14.68 -6.13 -4.17
CA GLN A 94 16.06 -5.64 -4.32
C GLN A 94 16.38 -4.42 -3.45
N LYS A 95 15.37 -3.60 -3.15
CA LYS A 95 15.55 -2.46 -2.26
C LYS A 95 15.50 -2.86 -0.78
N PHE A 96 14.47 -3.62 -0.40
CA PHE A 96 14.15 -3.81 1.02
C PHE A 96 14.78 -5.06 1.64
N ALA A 97 14.99 -6.15 0.90
CA ALA A 97 15.63 -7.34 1.46
C ALA A 97 17.04 -7.05 2.00
N PRO A 98 17.97 -6.47 1.22
CA PRO A 98 19.30 -6.16 1.74
C PRO A 98 19.27 -5.13 2.87
N LEU A 99 18.37 -4.17 2.83
CA LEU A 99 18.22 -3.16 3.88
C LEU A 99 17.81 -3.80 5.21
N LEU A 100 16.79 -4.65 5.21
CA LEU A 100 16.33 -5.38 6.39
C LEU A 100 17.44 -6.26 6.97
N ILE A 101 18.13 -7.00 6.12
CA ILE A 101 19.26 -7.85 6.51
C ILE A 101 20.40 -7.02 7.11
N SER A 102 20.72 -5.86 6.53
CA SER A 102 21.76 -4.96 7.07
C SER A 102 21.43 -4.42 8.46
N TYR A 103 20.15 -4.31 8.79
CA TYR A 103 19.66 -3.94 10.12
C TYR A 103 19.52 -5.14 11.07
N GLY A 104 19.91 -6.34 10.63
CA GLY A 104 19.89 -7.56 11.44
C GLY A 104 18.49 -8.14 11.63
N PHE A 105 17.58 -7.89 10.70
CA PHE A 105 16.28 -8.56 10.62
C PHE A 105 16.32 -9.75 9.67
N THR A 106 15.49 -10.73 9.92
CA THR A 106 15.31 -11.89 9.04
C THR A 106 14.17 -11.61 8.07
N VAL A 107 14.43 -11.70 6.78
CA VAL A 107 13.36 -11.65 5.77
C VAL A 107 12.61 -12.98 5.80
N PRO A 108 11.26 -12.98 5.99
CA PRO A 108 10.47 -14.21 6.13
C PRO A 108 10.15 -14.84 4.75
N ASP A 109 11.18 -15.06 3.99
CA ASP A 109 11.15 -15.69 2.67
C ASP A 109 12.24 -16.77 2.63
N PRO A 110 11.90 -18.05 2.87
CA PRO A 110 12.87 -19.13 2.93
C PRO A 110 13.54 -19.41 1.58
N ASP A 111 12.92 -18.99 0.49
CA ASP A 111 13.40 -19.17 -0.88
C ASP A 111 14.04 -17.88 -1.43
N LEU A 112 14.31 -16.88 -0.56
CA LEU A 112 15.00 -15.66 -0.96
C LEU A 112 16.41 -15.97 -1.39
N VAL A 113 16.76 -15.65 -2.64
CA VAL A 113 18.08 -15.87 -3.22
C VAL A 113 18.80 -14.55 -3.45
N HIS A 114 20.05 -14.50 -3.05
CA HIS A 114 20.97 -13.44 -3.42
C HIS A 114 21.98 -13.96 -4.45
N ASP A 115 22.04 -13.31 -5.60
CA ASP A 115 23.08 -13.52 -6.60
C ASP A 115 24.16 -12.45 -6.40
N PRO A 116 25.33 -12.81 -5.84
CA PRO A 116 26.39 -11.84 -5.56
C PRO A 116 27.09 -11.33 -6.82
N GLU A 117 27.07 -12.10 -7.94
CA GLU A 117 27.70 -11.70 -9.19
C GLU A 117 26.85 -10.62 -9.90
N ALA A 118 25.52 -10.83 -9.91
CA ALA A 118 24.59 -9.86 -10.47
C ALA A 118 24.20 -8.76 -9.47
N GLY A 119 24.47 -8.93 -8.18
CA GLY A 119 24.04 -8.05 -7.11
C GLY A 119 22.52 -7.99 -6.95
N THR A 120 21.81 -9.08 -7.27
CA THR A 120 20.37 -9.11 -7.31
C THR A 120 19.77 -10.01 -6.24
N TRP A 121 18.54 -9.64 -5.79
CA TRP A 121 17.74 -10.40 -4.84
C TRP A 121 16.46 -10.86 -5.52
N THR A 122 16.12 -12.13 -5.35
CA THR A 122 14.91 -12.73 -5.92
C THR A 122 14.11 -13.39 -4.81
N SER A 123 12.82 -13.06 -4.70
CA SER A 123 11.90 -13.70 -3.76
C SER A 123 11.49 -15.08 -4.23
N GLY A 124 11.12 -15.93 -3.29
CA GLY A 124 10.45 -17.18 -3.55
C GLY A 124 9.08 -17.02 -4.22
N PRO A 125 8.42 -18.13 -4.53
CA PRO A 125 7.10 -18.16 -5.15
C PRO A 125 6.05 -17.56 -4.19
N ILE A 126 5.15 -16.73 -4.74
CA ILE A 126 4.10 -16.07 -3.96
C ILE A 126 2.83 -16.91 -4.00
N ASP A 127 2.31 -17.26 -2.83
CA ASP A 127 0.96 -17.80 -2.70
C ASP A 127 -0.07 -16.67 -2.85
N TRP A 128 -0.91 -16.76 -3.89
CA TRP A 128 -1.94 -15.76 -4.21
C TRP A 128 -3.29 -16.08 -3.57
N GLU A 129 -3.45 -17.23 -2.96
CA GLU A 129 -4.73 -17.66 -2.40
C GLU A 129 -5.21 -16.79 -1.22
N PRO A 130 -4.33 -16.38 -0.26
CA PRO A 130 -4.73 -15.47 0.81
C PRO A 130 -5.28 -14.14 0.28
N LEU A 131 -4.65 -13.57 -0.75
CA LEU A 131 -5.13 -12.33 -1.37
C LEU A 131 -6.49 -12.53 -2.04
N ARG A 132 -6.65 -13.59 -2.84
CA ARG A 132 -7.93 -13.90 -3.51
C ARG A 132 -9.06 -14.07 -2.51
N ARG A 133 -8.80 -14.79 -1.42
CA ARG A 133 -9.76 -14.97 -0.32
C ARG A 133 -10.13 -13.64 0.33
N THR A 134 -9.14 -12.81 0.63
CA THR A 134 -9.38 -11.49 1.22
C THR A 134 -10.20 -10.60 0.31
N LEU A 135 -9.96 -10.61 -1.00
CA LEU A 135 -10.73 -9.83 -1.97
C LEU A 135 -12.16 -10.35 -2.13
N ALA A 136 -12.36 -11.67 -2.08
CA ALA A 136 -13.68 -12.28 -2.26
C ALA A 136 -14.54 -12.24 -0.99
N MET A 137 -13.96 -12.47 0.18
CA MET A 137 -14.68 -12.70 1.43
C MET A 137 -14.35 -11.68 2.53
N GLY A 138 -13.42 -10.78 2.29
CA GLY A 138 -12.88 -9.85 3.28
C GLY A 138 -11.73 -10.45 4.10
N GLY A 139 -10.97 -9.57 4.76
CA GLY A 139 -9.84 -9.93 5.59
C GLY A 139 -10.26 -10.45 6.99
N PRO A 140 -9.30 -10.89 7.81
CA PRO A 140 -9.54 -11.47 9.14
C PRO A 140 -10.41 -10.60 10.06
N ASP A 141 -10.24 -9.29 9.99
CA ASP A 141 -10.98 -8.34 10.82
C ASP A 141 -12.26 -7.79 10.18
N SER A 142 -12.69 -8.31 9.04
CA SER A 142 -13.83 -7.77 8.31
C SER A 142 -15.12 -7.82 9.12
N ALA A 143 -15.40 -8.92 9.81
CA ALA A 143 -16.58 -9.05 10.66
C ALA A 143 -16.59 -7.98 11.78
N ARG A 144 -15.46 -7.78 12.45
CA ARG A 144 -15.30 -6.75 13.50
C ARG A 144 -15.48 -5.35 12.94
N ARG A 145 -14.90 -5.05 11.77
CA ARG A 145 -15.04 -3.73 11.12
C ARG A 145 -16.47 -3.45 10.71
N ILE A 146 -17.18 -4.45 10.17
CA ILE A 146 -18.60 -4.33 9.80
C ILE A 146 -19.45 -4.09 11.05
N ALA A 147 -19.21 -4.85 12.14
CA ALA A 147 -19.92 -4.66 13.41
C ALA A 147 -19.67 -3.25 13.98
N ASN A 148 -18.42 -2.78 13.99
CA ASN A 148 -18.07 -1.44 14.46
C ASN A 148 -18.71 -0.35 13.57
N ALA A 149 -18.73 -0.54 12.25
CA ALA A 149 -19.41 0.40 11.35
C ALA A 149 -20.91 0.46 11.59
N ALA A 150 -21.55 -0.68 11.84
CA ALA A 150 -22.98 -0.74 12.16
C ALA A 150 -23.28 -0.07 13.51
N ALA A 151 -22.47 -0.30 14.53
CA ALA A 151 -22.60 0.37 15.83
C ALA A 151 -22.43 1.88 15.71
N ASN A 152 -21.37 2.34 15.05
CA ASN A 152 -21.14 3.76 14.80
C ASN A 152 -22.28 4.40 14.00
N TRP A 153 -22.85 3.69 13.04
CA TRP A 153 -24.01 4.15 12.30
C TRP A 153 -25.23 4.33 13.20
N ALA A 154 -25.50 3.41 14.11
CA ALA A 154 -26.57 3.51 15.10
C ALA A 154 -26.34 4.69 16.06
N ASP A 155 -25.15 4.80 16.63
CA ASP A 155 -24.78 5.83 17.61
C ASP A 155 -24.81 7.25 17.01
N THR A 156 -24.60 7.38 15.70
CA THR A 156 -24.63 8.68 14.99
C THR A 156 -26.00 9.02 14.39
N GLY A 157 -27.08 8.31 14.77
CA GLY A 157 -28.45 8.56 14.29
C GLY A 157 -28.88 10.01 14.48
N TRP A 158 -28.56 10.58 15.64
CA TRP A 158 -28.89 11.98 15.97
C TRP A 158 -28.23 12.99 15.01
N VAL A 159 -27.06 12.72 14.46
CA VAL A 159 -26.41 13.59 13.46
C VAL A 159 -27.21 13.61 12.17
N ARG A 160 -27.68 12.43 11.72
CA ARG A 160 -28.50 12.32 10.50
C ARG A 160 -29.85 13.04 10.68
N GLU A 161 -30.49 12.83 11.80
CA GLU A 161 -31.73 13.54 12.14
C GLU A 161 -31.53 15.07 12.16
N ALA A 162 -30.42 15.54 12.74
CA ALA A 162 -30.10 16.96 12.75
C ALA A 162 -29.81 17.50 11.33
N MET A 163 -29.19 16.69 10.46
CA MET A 163 -28.95 17.06 9.06
C MET A 163 -30.27 17.10 8.25
N ASP A 164 -31.15 16.15 8.47
CA ASP A 164 -32.45 16.11 7.79
C ASP A 164 -33.38 17.31 8.20
N HIS A 165 -33.16 17.83 9.41
CA HIS A 165 -33.88 19.02 9.92
C HIS A 165 -33.12 20.32 9.72
N ALA A 166 -31.93 20.29 9.15
CA ALA A 166 -31.17 21.50 8.85
C ALA A 166 -31.91 22.30 7.77
N PRO A 167 -32.18 23.62 7.98
CA PRO A 167 -32.81 24.44 6.96
C PRO A 167 -32.00 24.40 5.68
N GLU A 168 -32.69 24.23 4.53
CA GLU A 168 -32.03 24.30 3.23
C GLU A 168 -31.20 25.59 3.17
N ARG A 169 -29.86 25.41 2.96
CA ARG A 169 -28.98 26.57 2.75
C ARG A 169 -29.47 27.29 1.50
N THR A 170 -30.16 28.40 1.70
CA THR A 170 -30.42 29.33 0.60
C THR A 170 -29.08 29.70 -0.02
N PRO A 171 -28.86 29.48 -1.32
CA PRO A 171 -27.64 29.93 -1.96
C PRO A 171 -27.49 31.42 -1.69
N GLY A 172 -26.42 31.81 -1.01
CA GLY A 172 -26.14 33.24 -0.82
C GLY A 172 -26.07 33.92 -2.20
N PRO A 173 -26.40 35.22 -2.30
CA PRO A 173 -26.32 35.92 -3.56
C PRO A 173 -24.91 35.71 -4.15
N ALA A 174 -24.87 35.31 -5.42
CA ALA A 174 -23.64 35.11 -6.14
C ALA A 174 -22.75 36.35 -5.95
N GLY A 175 -21.65 36.16 -5.21
CA GLY A 175 -20.76 37.26 -4.87
C GLY A 175 -20.30 37.96 -6.13
N ALA A 176 -20.50 39.26 -6.15
CA ALA A 176 -19.90 40.12 -7.16
C ALA A 176 -18.39 39.88 -7.15
N ALA A 177 -17.88 39.49 -8.31
CA ALA A 177 -16.44 39.41 -8.56
C ALA A 177 -15.82 40.78 -8.27
N VAL A 178 -14.82 40.81 -7.42
CA VAL A 178 -13.86 41.90 -7.31
C VAL A 178 -12.56 41.42 -7.93
#